data_a589d250dece977b8787e2a67a2751b0
#
_entry.id   a589d250dece977b8787e2a67a2751b0
#
_cell.length_a   1.000
_cell.length_b   1.000
_cell.length_c   1.000
_cell.angle_alpha   90.00
_cell.angle_beta   90.00
_cell.angle_gamma   90.00
#
_symmetry.space_group_name_H-M   'P 1'
#
loop_
_entity.id
_entity.type
_entity.pdbx_description
1 polymer ?
#
loop_
_entity_poly.entity_id
_entity_poly.type
_entity_poly.pdbx_seq_one_letter_code
_entity_poly.pdbx_strand_id
1 'polypeptide(L)'
;AASGYPVAYVSMYLMGKTEIGGVTDSLGRFVIKNVPIGRHDIRASFVGYEPTIFREILVTSSKEVYLTIPLKESIKELDEVMVRPQLNKEQPLNKMVTTGARMLSVEEASRYAGGMDDPARLVSSFAGISPSMSTNGISIHGNAPHLLQWKLEDVEIPNPNHFADLSILGGGILSGLSSLVLGNSDFFTGAFPAEYDNAVSGVFDMKLRNGNNQKIENTFQIGLLGIDFASEGPLTRKHNSSYIFNYRYSTTGLLGNIGAVDIDGTLDYQDLNFKLNLPTRKAGVFSIWGTALIDKSKGDFEENTDKWESIGDMMKSSTKQYMGAGGISHRYFFNNETQLKTTLAVTYFKHEGTMTSYDWNLNSAPFLDLN
;
A
#
# COMPACT_ATOMS: atom_id res chain seq x y z
N ALA A 1 23.08 -0.85 7.42
CA ALA A 1 23.76 -1.31 6.21
C ALA A 1 22.85 -2.24 5.41
N ALA A 2 23.10 -2.44 4.12
CA ALA A 2 22.39 -3.40 3.29
C ALA A 2 22.51 -4.84 3.87
N SER A 3 23.58 -5.11 4.58
CA SER A 3 23.84 -6.35 5.34
C SER A 3 22.92 -6.59 6.54
N GLY A 4 22.05 -5.64 6.90
CA GLY A 4 21.23 -5.71 8.11
C GLY A 4 21.97 -5.41 9.42
N TYR A 5 23.27 -5.15 9.37
CA TYR A 5 24.03 -4.76 10.55
C TYR A 5 23.82 -3.28 10.88
N PRO A 6 23.74 -2.93 12.18
CA PRO A 6 23.68 -1.54 12.59
C PRO A 6 25.00 -0.82 12.30
N VAL A 7 24.90 0.44 11.89
CA VAL A 7 26.08 1.28 11.62
C VAL A 7 26.16 2.35 12.72
N ALA A 8 27.28 2.35 13.44
CA ALA A 8 27.56 3.35 14.47
C ALA A 8 28.11 4.65 13.86
N TYR A 9 27.94 5.76 14.58
CA TYR A 9 28.48 7.08 14.26
C TYR A 9 28.02 7.69 12.94
N VAL A 10 26.86 7.27 12.43
CA VAL A 10 26.20 7.88 11.27
C VAL A 10 25.68 9.27 11.65
N SER A 11 26.04 10.27 10.89
CA SER A 11 25.53 11.63 11.07
C SER A 11 24.15 11.76 10.43
N MET A 12 23.18 12.23 11.21
CA MET A 12 21.78 12.38 10.84
C MET A 12 21.35 13.82 11.09
N TYR A 13 20.79 14.51 10.10
CA TYR A 13 20.31 15.89 10.29
C TYR A 13 19.15 16.23 9.36
N LEU A 14 18.33 17.21 9.80
CA LEU A 14 17.26 17.76 9.00
C LEU A 14 17.82 18.61 7.86
N MET A 15 17.32 18.40 6.67
CA MET A 15 17.67 19.23 5.53
C MET A 15 17.09 20.65 5.71
N GLY A 16 17.93 21.66 5.46
CA GLY A 16 17.56 23.07 5.68
C GLY A 16 17.66 23.56 7.13
N LYS A 17 17.89 22.66 8.10
CA LYS A 17 18.12 22.96 9.52
C LYS A 17 19.18 22.01 10.06
N THR A 18 20.40 22.19 9.62
CA THR A 18 21.54 21.27 9.92
C THR A 18 21.92 21.27 11.41
N GLU A 19 21.48 22.27 12.18
CA GLU A 19 21.62 22.33 13.63
C GLU A 19 20.71 21.32 14.37
N ILE A 20 19.67 20.78 13.69
CA ILE A 20 18.78 19.77 14.25
C ILE A 20 19.21 18.42 13.70
N GLY A 21 19.90 17.66 14.52
CA GLY A 21 20.45 16.37 14.11
C GLY A 21 20.89 15.50 15.28
N GLY A 22 21.51 14.39 14.98
CA GLY A 22 22.07 13.44 15.93
C GLY A 22 23.05 12.49 15.27
N VAL A 23 23.69 11.66 16.05
CA VAL A 23 24.64 10.64 15.59
C VAL A 23 24.19 9.29 16.13
N THR A 24 24.33 8.23 15.35
CA THR A 24 24.00 6.88 15.82
C THR A 24 24.97 6.39 16.89
N ASP A 25 24.46 5.70 17.88
CA ASP A 25 25.25 5.03 18.92
C ASP A 25 25.94 3.76 18.37
N SER A 26 26.66 3.03 19.25
CA SER A 26 27.35 1.77 18.91
C SER A 26 26.39 0.66 18.43
N LEU A 27 25.10 0.78 18.67
CA LEU A 27 24.07 -0.14 18.24
C LEU A 27 23.31 0.37 17.01
N GLY A 28 23.78 1.46 16.38
CA GLY A 28 23.16 2.07 15.22
C GLY A 28 21.86 2.80 15.51
N ARG A 29 21.57 3.13 16.78
CA ARG A 29 20.36 3.87 17.19
C ARG A 29 20.63 5.36 17.21
N PHE A 30 19.63 6.14 16.82
CA PHE A 30 19.70 7.60 16.86
C PHE A 30 18.42 8.20 17.41
N VAL A 31 18.54 9.41 17.94
CA VAL A 31 17.40 10.23 18.38
C VAL A 31 17.66 11.66 17.94
N ILE A 32 16.76 12.23 17.17
CA ILE A 32 16.76 13.65 16.81
C ILE A 32 15.68 14.31 17.67
N LYS A 33 16.10 15.23 18.55
CA LYS A 33 15.20 15.95 19.46
C LYS A 33 14.82 17.31 18.89
N ASN A 34 13.71 17.86 19.39
CA ASN A 34 13.25 19.21 19.08
C ASN A 34 12.96 19.42 17.57
N VAL A 35 12.52 18.36 16.89
CA VAL A 35 12.07 18.48 15.51
C VAL A 35 10.75 19.26 15.50
N PRO A 36 10.62 20.34 14.76
CA PRO A 36 9.35 21.08 14.65
C PRO A 36 8.24 20.20 14.07
N ILE A 37 7.01 20.51 14.43
CA ILE A 37 5.84 19.87 13.78
C ILE A 37 5.84 20.24 12.30
N GLY A 38 5.55 19.27 11.46
CA GLY A 38 5.54 19.43 10.01
C GLY A 38 6.30 18.33 9.29
N ARG A 39 6.63 18.59 8.03
CA ARG A 39 7.33 17.65 7.18
C ARG A 39 8.79 18.01 7.08
N HIS A 40 9.61 16.97 7.17
CA HIS A 40 11.06 17.14 7.18
C HIS A 40 11.74 16.06 6.37
N ASP A 41 12.78 16.46 5.66
CA ASP A 41 13.71 15.54 5.02
C ASP A 41 14.89 15.31 5.97
N ILE A 42 15.25 14.04 6.20
CA ILE A 42 16.40 13.67 7.00
C ILE A 42 17.49 13.12 6.08
N ARG A 43 18.69 13.66 6.21
CA ARG A 43 19.88 13.12 5.54
C ARG A 43 20.70 12.31 6.53
N ALA A 44 21.03 11.07 6.12
CA ALA A 44 21.98 10.21 6.79
C ALA A 44 23.29 10.17 5.99
N SER A 45 24.43 10.38 6.64
CA SER A 45 25.73 10.33 6.02
C SER A 45 26.77 9.70 6.93
N PHE A 46 27.63 8.84 6.36
CA PHE A 46 28.76 8.23 7.04
C PHE A 46 29.89 7.94 6.04
N VAL A 47 31.13 8.02 6.49
CA VAL A 47 32.30 7.74 5.65
C VAL A 47 32.24 6.30 5.14
N GLY A 48 32.41 6.10 3.84
CA GLY A 48 32.30 4.80 3.20
C GLY A 48 30.87 4.35 2.87
N TYR A 49 29.88 5.21 3.03
CA TYR A 49 28.48 4.95 2.69
C TYR A 49 27.90 6.01 1.76
N GLU A 50 26.99 5.60 0.87
CA GLU A 50 26.23 6.55 0.05
C GLU A 50 25.32 7.38 0.96
N PRO A 51 25.35 8.73 0.89
CA PRO A 51 24.43 9.55 1.64
C PRO A 51 22.98 9.22 1.25
N THR A 52 22.16 8.96 2.23
CA THR A 52 20.75 8.59 2.04
C THR A 52 19.85 9.72 2.55
N ILE A 53 18.84 10.11 1.77
CA ILE A 53 17.86 11.11 2.16
C ILE A 53 16.51 10.42 2.34
N PHE A 54 15.96 10.53 3.52
CA PHE A 54 14.57 10.16 3.85
C PHE A 54 13.71 11.41 3.78
N ARG A 55 12.73 11.37 2.91
CA ARG A 55 11.92 12.54 2.54
C ARG A 55 10.54 12.52 3.16
N GLU A 56 9.96 13.72 3.30
CA GLU A 56 8.55 13.94 3.65
C GLU A 56 8.13 13.24 4.95
N ILE A 57 9.02 13.14 5.93
CA ILE A 57 8.71 12.54 7.22
C ILE A 57 7.79 13.49 7.98
N LEU A 58 6.58 13.03 8.26
CA LEU A 58 5.59 13.79 9.01
C LEU A 58 5.86 13.68 10.51
N VAL A 59 6.17 14.80 11.14
CA VAL A 59 6.27 14.93 12.58
C VAL A 59 5.03 15.62 13.11
N THR A 60 4.29 14.95 13.98
CA THR A 60 3.08 15.47 14.62
C THR A 60 3.30 15.68 16.11
N SER A 61 2.39 16.39 16.78
CA SER A 61 2.44 16.55 18.23
C SER A 61 1.98 15.33 19.01
N SER A 62 1.37 14.35 18.34
CA SER A 62 0.68 13.24 18.99
C SER A 62 1.56 12.00 19.18
N LYS A 63 2.59 11.80 18.34
CA LYS A 63 3.45 10.63 18.45
C LYS A 63 4.87 10.89 17.96
N GLU A 64 5.81 10.08 18.50
CA GLU A 64 7.18 10.02 18.00
C GLU A 64 7.23 9.25 16.68
N VAL A 65 8.14 9.65 15.80
CA VAL A 65 8.36 9.00 14.52
C VAL A 65 9.52 8.01 14.63
N TYR A 66 9.29 6.76 14.22
CA TYR A 66 10.31 5.70 14.24
C TYR A 66 10.72 5.37 12.79
N LEU A 67 12.02 5.42 12.54
CA LEU A 67 12.58 5.21 11.21
C LEU A 67 13.66 4.14 11.24
N THR A 68 13.67 3.28 10.22
CA THR A 68 14.80 2.41 9.92
C THR A 68 15.39 2.86 8.60
N ILE A 69 16.63 3.38 8.66
CA ILE A 69 17.30 3.96 7.51
C ILE A 69 18.36 2.99 6.99
N PRO A 70 18.16 2.32 5.85
CA PRO A 70 19.17 1.49 5.23
C PRO A 70 20.27 2.36 4.62
N LEU A 71 21.52 2.06 4.94
CA LEU A 71 22.69 2.69 4.32
C LEU A 71 23.33 1.70 3.36
N LYS A 72 23.74 2.19 2.19
CA LYS A 72 24.48 1.44 1.20
C LYS A 72 25.95 1.82 1.26
N GLU A 73 26.84 0.84 1.36
CA GLU A 73 28.28 1.09 1.31
C GLU A 73 28.71 1.64 -0.05
N SER A 74 29.59 2.63 -0.03
CA SER A 74 30.16 3.26 -1.23
C SER A 74 31.63 2.88 -1.35
N ILE A 75 32.03 2.36 -2.50
CA ILE A 75 33.41 1.97 -2.81
C ILE A 75 34.21 3.16 -3.42
N LYS A 76 33.59 4.33 -3.61
CA LYS A 76 34.26 5.48 -4.21
C LYS A 76 35.13 6.20 -3.19
N GLU A 77 36.44 6.28 -3.49
CA GLU A 77 37.35 7.24 -2.90
C GLU A 77 36.83 8.67 -3.08
N LEU A 78 37.07 9.47 -2.04
CA LEU A 78 36.56 10.83 -1.88
C LEU A 78 37.10 11.78 -2.96
N ASP A 79 36.39 11.90 -4.07
CA ASP A 79 36.35 13.17 -4.78
C ASP A 79 35.23 14.02 -4.19
N GLU A 80 35.56 15.27 -3.85
CA GLU A 80 34.64 16.25 -3.27
C GLU A 80 33.50 16.58 -4.25
N VAL A 81 32.51 15.71 -4.31
CA VAL A 81 31.32 15.94 -5.10
C VAL A 81 30.36 16.74 -4.23
N MET A 82 30.27 18.03 -4.48
CA MET A 82 29.12 18.82 -4.08
C MET A 82 27.88 18.27 -4.80
N VAL A 83 27.31 17.22 -4.26
CA VAL A 83 26.00 16.73 -4.68
C VAL A 83 24.99 17.75 -4.15
N ARG A 84 24.56 18.67 -4.98
CA ARG A 84 23.26 19.32 -4.77
C ARG A 84 22.22 18.23 -4.92
N PRO A 85 21.51 17.82 -3.86
CA PRO A 85 20.47 16.84 -4.01
C PRO A 85 19.34 17.52 -4.77
N GLN A 86 19.23 17.24 -6.06
CA GLN A 86 17.97 17.48 -6.76
C GLN A 86 16.97 16.54 -6.11
N LEU A 87 16.00 17.14 -5.45
CA LEU A 87 14.82 16.49 -4.88
C LEU A 87 13.96 15.92 -6.02
N ASN A 88 14.39 14.80 -6.57
CA ASN A 88 13.61 14.15 -7.61
C ASN A 88 12.63 13.18 -6.93
N LYS A 89 11.46 13.70 -6.53
CA LYS A 89 10.33 12.92 -6.02
C LYS A 89 9.83 11.89 -7.04
N GLU A 90 10.26 12.04 -8.28
CA GLU A 90 9.87 11.22 -9.42
C GLU A 90 10.75 9.98 -9.59
N GLN A 91 11.84 9.83 -8.83
CA GLN A 91 12.68 8.65 -8.94
C GLN A 91 12.00 7.43 -8.30
N PRO A 92 11.74 6.37 -9.08
CA PRO A 92 11.21 5.14 -8.56
C PRO A 92 12.17 4.46 -7.57
N LEU A 93 11.62 3.62 -6.69
CA LEU A 93 12.40 2.81 -5.76
C LEU A 93 13.19 1.74 -6.51
N ASN A 94 12.64 1.26 -7.62
CA ASN A 94 13.28 0.30 -8.49
C ASN A 94 14.37 0.98 -9.33
N LYS A 95 15.63 0.62 -9.09
CA LYS A 95 16.80 1.20 -9.76
C LYS A 95 16.97 0.79 -11.22
N MET A 96 16.27 -0.24 -11.67
CA MET A 96 16.31 -0.72 -13.07
C MET A 96 15.47 0.15 -14.01
N VAL A 97 14.67 1.04 -13.46
CA VAL A 97 13.76 1.90 -14.21
C VAL A 97 14.46 3.15 -14.70
N THR A 98 14.34 3.41 -15.98
CA THR A 98 14.86 4.64 -16.60
C THR A 98 13.77 5.67 -16.87
N THR A 99 12.57 5.24 -17.21
CA THR A 99 11.42 6.08 -17.56
C THR A 99 10.11 5.36 -17.25
N GLY A 100 8.99 6.08 -17.22
CA GLY A 100 7.64 5.48 -17.14
C GLY A 100 7.21 4.99 -15.76
N ALA A 101 7.98 5.27 -14.71
CA ALA A 101 7.58 4.96 -13.35
C ALA A 101 7.68 6.17 -12.43
N ARG A 102 6.84 6.16 -11.41
CA ARG A 102 6.82 7.15 -10.32
C ARG A 102 6.76 6.45 -8.98
N MET A 103 7.53 6.96 -8.03
CA MET A 103 7.36 6.57 -6.64
C MET A 103 6.07 7.20 -6.08
N LEU A 104 5.26 6.37 -5.47
CA LEU A 104 4.05 6.75 -4.75
C LEU A 104 4.38 6.79 -3.27
N SER A 105 4.35 7.98 -2.69
CA SER A 105 4.43 8.13 -1.25
C SER A 105 3.05 7.91 -0.64
N VAL A 106 2.94 7.00 0.32
CA VAL A 106 1.69 6.76 1.06
C VAL A 106 1.20 8.04 1.74
N GLU A 107 2.13 8.89 2.15
CA GLU A 107 1.82 10.16 2.76
C GLU A 107 1.21 11.16 1.77
N GLU A 108 1.59 11.11 0.50
CA GLU A 108 0.93 11.90 -0.56
C GLU A 108 -0.51 11.44 -0.78
N ALA A 109 -0.78 10.12 -0.67
CA ALA A 109 -2.12 9.58 -0.78
C ALA A 109 -3.05 10.12 0.30
N SER A 110 -2.57 10.22 1.54
CA SER A 110 -3.37 10.77 2.65
C SER A 110 -3.63 12.28 2.55
N ARG A 111 -2.82 13.00 1.75
CA ARG A 111 -2.97 14.46 1.52
C ARG A 111 -3.80 14.82 0.30
N TYR A 112 -3.92 13.91 -0.63
CA TYR A 112 -4.66 14.17 -1.84
C TYR A 112 -6.16 14.28 -1.54
N ALA A 113 -6.74 15.44 -1.73
CA ALA A 113 -8.11 15.75 -1.32
C ALA A 113 -9.18 14.83 -1.95
N GLY A 114 -8.91 14.28 -3.13
CA GLY A 114 -9.76 13.28 -3.80
C GLY A 114 -9.39 11.84 -3.48
N GLY A 115 -8.33 11.62 -2.70
CA GLY A 115 -7.71 10.30 -2.51
C GLY A 115 -8.43 9.41 -1.53
N MET A 116 -9.22 9.96 -0.62
CA MET A 116 -9.90 9.20 0.45
C MET A 116 -8.95 8.25 1.20
N ASP A 117 -7.69 8.67 1.35
CA ASP A 117 -6.59 7.87 1.91
C ASP A 117 -6.30 6.55 1.15
N ASP A 118 -6.66 6.51 -0.13
CA ASP A 118 -6.52 5.35 -1.00
C ASP A 118 -5.39 5.57 -2.03
N PRO A 119 -4.34 4.74 -2.02
CA PRO A 119 -3.22 4.85 -2.96
C PRO A 119 -3.63 4.74 -4.43
N ALA A 120 -4.65 3.94 -4.74
CA ALA A 120 -5.15 3.80 -6.11
C ALA A 120 -5.74 5.12 -6.65
N ARG A 121 -6.38 5.91 -5.78
CA ARG A 121 -6.92 7.21 -6.17
C ARG A 121 -5.86 8.28 -6.37
N LEU A 122 -4.76 8.24 -5.62
CA LEU A 122 -3.65 9.15 -5.85
C LEU A 122 -3.06 8.99 -7.25
N VAL A 123 -2.90 7.75 -7.70
CA VAL A 123 -2.40 7.42 -9.05
C VAL A 123 -3.26 8.04 -10.14
N SER A 124 -4.56 8.21 -9.91
CA SER A 124 -5.47 8.85 -10.86
C SER A 124 -5.12 10.31 -11.20
N SER A 125 -4.28 10.95 -10.40
CA SER A 125 -3.76 12.31 -10.66
C SER A 125 -2.57 12.34 -11.61
N PHE A 126 -2.00 11.19 -12.00
CA PHE A 126 -0.80 11.13 -12.83
C PHE A 126 -1.10 11.30 -14.31
N ALA A 127 -0.14 11.88 -15.04
CA ALA A 127 -0.27 12.07 -16.47
C ALA A 127 -0.41 10.73 -17.21
N GLY A 128 -1.31 10.68 -18.20
CA GLY A 128 -1.60 9.47 -18.98
C GLY A 128 -2.58 8.51 -18.33
N ILE A 129 -3.15 8.87 -17.18
CA ILE A 129 -4.14 8.09 -16.47
C ILE A 129 -5.50 8.76 -16.55
N SER A 130 -6.50 7.96 -16.90
CA SER A 130 -7.90 8.39 -16.87
C SER A 130 -8.56 7.76 -15.63
N PRO A 131 -8.94 8.59 -14.64
CA PRO A 131 -9.63 8.09 -13.47
C PRO A 131 -11.08 7.74 -13.77
N SER A 132 -11.62 6.77 -13.07
CA SER A 132 -13.06 6.62 -12.92
C SER A 132 -13.53 7.52 -11.78
N MET A 133 -14.59 8.30 -11.96
CA MET A 133 -15.09 9.20 -10.91
C MET A 133 -15.69 8.46 -9.71
N SER A 134 -16.25 7.27 -9.93
CA SER A 134 -16.97 6.51 -8.91
C SER A 134 -16.23 5.27 -8.40
N THR A 135 -15.11 4.90 -9.03
CA THR A 135 -14.40 3.65 -8.74
C THR A 135 -12.89 3.85 -8.68
N ASN A 136 -12.17 2.84 -8.19
CA ASN A 136 -10.71 2.74 -8.25
C ASN A 136 -10.21 2.24 -9.62
N GLY A 137 -11.02 2.28 -10.65
CA GLY A 137 -10.64 1.89 -11.99
C GLY A 137 -9.58 2.83 -12.56
N ILE A 138 -8.40 2.27 -12.80
CA ILE A 138 -7.24 2.99 -13.35
C ILE A 138 -7.07 2.58 -14.80
N SER A 139 -7.42 3.49 -15.72
CA SER A 139 -7.18 3.32 -17.15
C SER A 139 -5.88 4.02 -17.52
N ILE A 140 -4.91 3.27 -18.03
CA ILE A 140 -3.59 3.79 -18.43
C ILE A 140 -3.51 3.80 -19.95
N HIS A 141 -3.31 4.99 -20.53
CA HIS A 141 -3.25 5.20 -21.98
C HIS A 141 -4.46 4.60 -22.72
N GLY A 142 -5.65 4.61 -22.10
CA GLY A 142 -6.88 4.08 -22.65
C GLY A 142 -7.08 2.56 -22.49
N ASN A 143 -6.15 1.86 -21.85
CA ASN A 143 -6.32 0.44 -21.55
C ASN A 143 -7.31 0.23 -20.39
N ALA A 144 -8.03 -0.87 -20.44
CA ALA A 144 -9.02 -1.20 -19.42
C ALA A 144 -8.37 -1.50 -18.05
N PRO A 145 -9.03 -1.14 -16.94
CA PRO A 145 -8.48 -1.29 -15.58
C PRO A 145 -8.08 -2.72 -15.20
N HIS A 146 -8.75 -3.75 -15.72
CA HIS A 146 -8.41 -5.15 -15.45
C HIS A 146 -7.06 -5.59 -16.04
N LEU A 147 -6.46 -4.79 -16.91
CA LEU A 147 -5.12 -5.04 -17.46
C LEU A 147 -3.99 -4.48 -16.59
N LEU A 148 -4.32 -3.80 -15.48
CA LEU A 148 -3.36 -3.35 -14.51
C LEU A 148 -2.84 -4.53 -13.68
N GLN A 149 -1.53 -4.72 -13.63
CA GLN A 149 -0.90 -5.73 -12.79
C GLN A 149 -0.74 -5.17 -11.37
N TRP A 150 -1.20 -5.93 -10.40
CA TRP A 150 -1.04 -5.63 -8.99
C TRP A 150 0.03 -6.52 -8.37
N LYS A 151 1.02 -5.92 -7.72
CA LYS A 151 2.07 -6.66 -6.99
C LYS A 151 2.14 -6.18 -5.54
N LEU A 152 2.34 -7.13 -4.64
CA LEU A 152 2.59 -6.86 -3.22
C LEU A 152 3.81 -7.67 -2.77
N GLU A 153 4.82 -7.02 -2.17
CA GLU A 153 6.06 -7.66 -1.73
C GLU A 153 6.76 -8.46 -2.84
N ASP A 154 6.73 -7.94 -4.10
CA ASP A 154 7.26 -8.51 -5.34
C ASP A 154 6.46 -9.72 -5.91
N VAL A 155 5.32 -10.05 -5.32
CA VAL A 155 4.43 -11.12 -5.78
C VAL A 155 3.23 -10.52 -6.50
N GLU A 156 2.89 -11.07 -7.67
CA GLU A 156 1.65 -10.72 -8.35
C GLU A 156 0.45 -11.22 -7.54
N ILE A 157 -0.49 -10.31 -7.29
CA ILE A 157 -1.70 -10.59 -6.52
C ILE A 157 -2.95 -10.27 -7.37
N PRO A 158 -4.09 -10.88 -7.07
CA PRO A 158 -5.36 -10.45 -7.66
C PRO A 158 -5.66 -8.99 -7.31
N ASN A 159 -6.61 -8.39 -8.02
CA ASN A 159 -7.03 -7.02 -7.76
C ASN A 159 -7.40 -6.83 -6.27
N PRO A 160 -6.69 -5.98 -5.53
CA PRO A 160 -6.88 -5.80 -4.09
C PRO A 160 -7.98 -4.81 -3.73
N ASN A 161 -8.85 -4.46 -4.67
CA ASN A 161 -9.94 -3.55 -4.40
C ASN A 161 -11.21 -4.29 -4.01
N HIS A 162 -11.94 -3.75 -3.03
CA HIS A 162 -13.27 -4.19 -2.69
C HIS A 162 -14.25 -3.89 -3.82
N PHE A 163 -15.19 -4.80 -4.05
CA PHE A 163 -16.21 -4.71 -5.09
C PHE A 163 -15.62 -4.58 -6.51
N ALA A 164 -14.47 -5.22 -6.75
CA ALA A 164 -13.84 -5.31 -8.06
C ALA A 164 -14.54 -6.36 -8.93
N ASP A 165 -15.81 -6.15 -9.17
CA ASP A 165 -16.67 -7.06 -9.91
C ASP A 165 -16.52 -6.92 -11.44
N LEU A 166 -17.19 -7.82 -12.15
CA LEU A 166 -17.17 -7.85 -13.62
C LEU A 166 -17.84 -6.63 -14.26
N SER A 167 -18.79 -5.99 -13.58
CA SER A 167 -19.53 -4.84 -14.12
C SER A 167 -18.66 -3.61 -14.20
N ILE A 168 -17.66 -3.48 -13.34
CA ILE A 168 -16.72 -2.35 -13.29
C ILE A 168 -15.39 -2.67 -13.99
N LEU A 169 -15.26 -3.86 -14.58
CA LEU A 169 -14.07 -4.32 -15.29
C LEU A 169 -12.77 -4.17 -14.47
N GLY A 170 -12.82 -4.56 -13.18
CA GLY A 170 -11.67 -4.53 -12.31
C GLY A 170 -11.45 -3.22 -11.58
N GLY A 171 -12.40 -2.29 -11.59
CA GLY A 171 -12.28 -1.00 -10.91
C GLY A 171 -12.27 -1.10 -9.39
N GLY A 172 -13.31 -1.71 -8.83
CA GLY A 172 -13.55 -1.70 -7.38
C GLY A 172 -13.93 -0.30 -6.84
N ILE A 173 -14.22 -0.21 -5.56
CA ILE A 173 -14.64 1.05 -4.93
C ILE A 173 -13.56 1.58 -3.98
N LEU A 174 -12.89 0.69 -3.26
CA LEU A 174 -11.96 0.99 -2.20
C LEU A 174 -10.84 -0.07 -2.16
N SER A 175 -9.60 0.35 -1.98
CA SER A 175 -8.49 -0.60 -1.81
C SER A 175 -8.60 -1.34 -0.48
N GLY A 176 -8.43 -2.67 -0.51
CA GLY A 176 -8.25 -3.51 0.68
C GLY A 176 -6.89 -3.32 1.36
N LEU A 177 -5.98 -2.55 0.75
CA LEU A 177 -4.67 -2.24 1.30
C LEU A 177 -4.72 -0.88 2.01
N SER A 178 -4.69 -0.91 3.34
CA SER A 178 -4.72 0.30 4.16
C SER A 178 -3.43 1.10 4.03
N SER A 179 -3.53 2.42 3.90
CA SER A 179 -2.39 3.35 3.95
C SER A 179 -1.59 3.25 5.24
N LEU A 180 -2.20 2.80 6.34
CA LEU A 180 -1.52 2.61 7.62
C LEU A 180 -0.40 1.56 7.57
N VAL A 181 -0.50 0.59 6.67
CA VAL A 181 0.45 -0.52 6.55
C VAL A 181 1.29 -0.48 5.29
N LEU A 182 0.90 0.31 4.30
CA LEU A 182 1.66 0.46 3.07
C LEU A 182 2.93 1.28 3.31
N GLY A 183 3.98 0.92 2.60
CA GLY A 183 5.19 1.71 2.42
C GLY A 183 5.18 2.45 1.09
N ASN A 184 6.21 3.25 0.83
CA ASN A 184 6.40 3.83 -0.48
C ASN A 184 6.44 2.72 -1.52
N SER A 185 5.78 2.94 -2.63
CA SER A 185 5.50 1.96 -3.67
C SER A 185 5.84 2.55 -5.04
N ASP A 186 6.05 1.73 -6.04
CA ASP A 186 6.28 2.19 -7.40
C ASP A 186 5.04 1.97 -8.27
N PHE A 187 4.74 2.95 -9.11
CA PHE A 187 3.70 2.85 -10.11
C PHE A 187 4.27 3.07 -11.50
N PHE A 188 4.01 2.12 -12.39
CA PHE A 188 4.54 2.10 -13.75
C PHE A 188 3.41 2.31 -14.76
N THR A 189 3.63 3.21 -15.69
CA THR A 189 2.72 3.45 -16.83
C THR A 189 3.24 2.90 -18.15
N GLY A 190 4.43 2.29 -18.14
CA GLY A 190 5.10 1.73 -19.31
C GLY A 190 6.58 1.50 -19.06
N ALA A 191 7.33 1.06 -20.07
CA ALA A 191 8.77 0.78 -20.01
C ALA A 191 9.16 -0.13 -18.84
N PHE A 192 8.42 -1.23 -18.68
CA PHE A 192 8.60 -2.16 -17.57
C PHE A 192 9.98 -2.84 -17.63
N PRO A 193 10.75 -2.89 -16.52
CA PRO A 193 11.86 -3.81 -16.40
C PRO A 193 11.45 -5.28 -16.62
N ALA A 194 12.40 -6.11 -17.03
CA ALA A 194 12.15 -7.53 -17.38
C ALA A 194 11.61 -8.39 -16.21
N GLU A 195 11.66 -7.89 -14.98
CA GLU A 195 11.09 -8.55 -13.81
C GLU A 195 9.55 -8.43 -13.70
N TYR A 196 8.93 -7.58 -14.53
CA TYR A 196 7.48 -7.41 -14.61
C TYR A 196 6.97 -8.10 -15.88
N ASP A 197 6.93 -9.42 -15.84
CA ASP A 197 6.28 -10.25 -16.85
C ASP A 197 4.75 -10.07 -16.78
N ASN A 198 4.04 -10.42 -17.85
CA ASN A 198 2.58 -10.27 -17.99
C ASN A 198 2.02 -8.83 -17.86
N ALA A 199 2.85 -7.81 -17.68
CA ALA A 199 2.39 -6.43 -17.61
C ALA A 199 1.97 -5.91 -18.99
N VAL A 200 0.71 -5.51 -19.14
CA VAL A 200 0.13 -5.03 -20.39
C VAL A 200 -0.13 -3.53 -20.36
N SER A 201 -0.76 -3.03 -19.31
CA SER A 201 -1.19 -1.64 -19.17
C SER A 201 -0.29 -0.85 -18.24
N GLY A 202 -0.13 -1.32 -17.02
CA GLY A 202 0.72 -0.75 -16.00
C GLY A 202 0.98 -1.73 -14.88
N VAL A 203 1.83 -1.33 -13.95
CA VAL A 203 2.14 -2.12 -12.75
C VAL A 203 2.02 -1.24 -11.52
N PHE A 204 1.34 -1.72 -10.51
CA PHE A 204 1.35 -1.14 -9.19
C PHE A 204 2.14 -2.07 -8.25
N ASP A 205 3.42 -1.75 -8.02
CA ASP A 205 4.32 -2.53 -7.17
C ASP A 205 4.33 -1.95 -5.76
N MET A 206 3.55 -2.57 -4.88
CA MET A 206 3.31 -2.13 -3.52
C MET A 206 4.19 -2.88 -2.53
N LYS A 207 4.57 -2.17 -1.48
CA LYS A 207 5.35 -2.74 -0.37
C LYS A 207 4.64 -2.46 0.95
N LEU A 208 4.62 -3.44 1.83
CA LEU A 208 4.21 -3.22 3.21
C LEU A 208 5.40 -2.65 4.01
N ARG A 209 5.15 -1.63 4.81
CA ARG A 209 6.19 -1.10 5.71
C ARG A 209 6.49 -2.09 6.84
N ASN A 210 7.65 -1.97 7.42
CA ASN A 210 7.95 -2.69 8.65
C ASN A 210 7.30 -1.97 9.84
N GLY A 211 6.85 -2.74 10.82
CA GLY A 211 6.31 -2.18 12.06
C GLY A 211 7.41 -1.57 12.95
N ASN A 212 6.99 -0.80 13.94
CA ASN A 212 7.87 -0.20 14.93
C ASN A 212 8.60 -1.29 15.73
N ASN A 213 9.92 -1.28 15.74
CA ASN A 213 10.74 -2.24 16.48
C ASN A 213 11.13 -1.78 17.89
N GLN A 214 10.60 -0.64 18.35
CA GLN A 214 10.96 -0.01 19.63
C GLN A 214 9.79 0.01 20.63
N LYS A 215 8.62 0.43 20.15
CA LYS A 215 7.41 0.61 20.96
C LYS A 215 6.20 -0.03 20.30
N ILE A 216 5.24 -0.44 21.11
CA ILE A 216 3.91 -0.83 20.64
C ILE A 216 3.11 0.44 20.40
N GLU A 217 2.56 0.57 19.21
CA GLU A 217 1.67 1.66 18.81
C GLU A 217 0.37 1.07 18.28
N ASN A 218 -0.75 1.67 18.69
CA ASN A 218 -2.07 1.29 18.24
C ASN A 218 -2.73 2.51 17.62
N THR A 219 -3.36 2.32 16.48
CA THR A 219 -4.14 3.35 15.78
C THR A 219 -5.56 2.84 15.64
N PHE A 220 -6.51 3.65 16.05
CA PHE A 220 -7.93 3.39 15.87
C PHE A 220 -8.56 4.56 15.14
N GLN A 221 -9.25 4.27 14.04
CA GLN A 221 -9.91 5.28 13.21
C GLN A 221 -11.36 4.87 12.99
N ILE A 222 -12.26 5.85 13.02
CA ILE A 222 -13.65 5.69 12.61
C ILE A 222 -13.92 6.71 11.52
N GLY A 223 -14.35 6.24 10.38
CA GLY A 223 -14.67 7.05 9.22
C GLY A 223 -16.00 6.64 8.59
N LEU A 224 -16.40 7.40 7.58
CA LEU A 224 -17.60 7.09 6.80
C LEU A 224 -17.48 5.73 6.09
N LEU A 225 -16.29 5.38 5.64
CA LEU A 225 -16.04 4.16 4.88
C LEU A 225 -15.76 2.94 5.76
N GLY A 226 -15.23 3.12 6.97
CA GLY A 226 -14.91 1.97 7.82
C GLY A 226 -14.42 2.33 9.21
N ILE A 227 -14.38 1.29 10.03
CA ILE A 227 -13.68 1.28 11.31
C ILE A 227 -12.37 0.55 11.07
N ASP A 228 -11.26 1.22 11.36
CA ASP A 228 -9.91 0.75 11.08
C ASP A 228 -9.12 0.64 12.39
N PHE A 229 -8.50 -0.50 12.61
CA PHE A 229 -7.62 -0.76 13.74
C PHE A 229 -6.26 -1.24 13.22
N ALA A 230 -5.20 -0.54 13.58
CA ALA A 230 -3.84 -0.96 13.30
C ALA A 230 -3.03 -1.06 14.58
N SER A 231 -2.17 -2.07 14.64
CA SER A 231 -1.22 -2.29 15.73
C SER A 231 0.15 -2.63 15.18
N GLU A 232 1.17 -2.04 15.75
CA GLU A 232 2.54 -2.34 15.40
C GLU A 232 3.43 -2.34 16.65
N GLY A 233 4.52 -3.10 16.60
CA GLY A 233 5.43 -3.14 17.73
C GLY A 233 6.56 -4.16 17.57
N PRO A 234 7.48 -4.21 18.55
CA PRO A 234 8.56 -5.18 18.58
C PRO A 234 8.03 -6.58 18.91
N LEU A 235 8.42 -7.59 18.13
CA LEU A 235 8.23 -8.99 18.48
C LEU A 235 9.23 -9.43 19.56
N THR A 236 10.47 -9.00 19.40
CA THR A 236 11.49 -9.18 20.45
C THR A 236 12.41 -7.97 20.51
N ARG A 237 12.76 -7.55 21.72
CA ARG A 237 13.70 -6.44 21.92
C ARG A 237 15.15 -6.76 21.55
N LYS A 238 15.49 -8.06 21.42
CA LYS A 238 16.88 -8.53 21.19
C LYS A 238 17.30 -8.49 19.71
N HIS A 239 16.36 -8.54 18.76
CA HIS A 239 16.67 -8.78 17.35
C HIS A 239 16.09 -7.74 16.38
N ASN A 240 15.63 -6.59 16.85
CA ASN A 240 14.98 -5.56 16.03
C ASN A 240 13.82 -6.10 15.16
N SER A 241 13.23 -7.20 15.60
CA SER A 241 12.07 -7.79 14.92
C SER A 241 10.81 -7.00 15.24
N SER A 242 9.93 -6.86 14.27
CA SER A 242 8.70 -6.09 14.41
C SER A 242 7.53 -6.76 13.72
N TYR A 243 6.34 -6.40 14.15
CA TYR A 243 5.10 -6.71 13.48
C TYR A 243 4.36 -5.43 13.13
N ILE A 244 3.56 -5.51 12.10
CA ILE A 244 2.49 -4.58 11.79
C ILE A 244 1.26 -5.38 11.39
N PHE A 245 0.11 -4.94 11.83
CA PHE A 245 -1.18 -5.57 11.61
C PHE A 245 -2.23 -4.48 11.43
N ASN A 246 -3.15 -4.69 10.52
CA ASN A 246 -4.29 -3.81 10.29
C ASN A 246 -5.52 -4.64 9.97
N TYR A 247 -6.64 -4.26 10.56
CA TYR A 247 -7.94 -4.82 10.25
C TYR A 247 -8.96 -3.70 10.09
N ARG A 248 -9.74 -3.76 9.01
CA ARG A 248 -10.79 -2.79 8.72
C ARG A 248 -12.14 -3.50 8.50
N TYR A 249 -13.20 -2.87 8.98
CA TYR A 249 -14.56 -3.32 8.79
C TYR A 249 -15.44 -2.16 8.30
N SER A 250 -16.38 -2.42 7.38
CA SER A 250 -17.23 -1.38 6.79
C SER A 250 -18.17 -0.74 7.82
N THR A 251 -18.24 0.58 7.84
CA THR A 251 -19.18 1.31 8.69
C THR A 251 -20.62 1.17 8.18
N THR A 252 -20.81 1.14 6.87
CA THR A 252 -22.12 0.97 6.23
C THR A 252 -22.74 -0.36 6.60
N GLY A 253 -21.97 -1.46 6.54
CA GLY A 253 -22.43 -2.76 7.00
C GLY A 253 -22.80 -2.80 8.48
N LEU A 254 -22.01 -2.16 9.33
CA LEU A 254 -22.30 -2.07 10.76
C LEU A 254 -23.60 -1.30 11.02
N LEU A 255 -23.76 -0.13 10.40
CA LEU A 255 -24.95 0.72 10.58
C LEU A 255 -26.23 0.06 10.05
N GLY A 256 -26.16 -0.64 8.92
CA GLY A 256 -27.25 -1.44 8.38
C GLY A 256 -27.63 -2.60 9.31
N ASN A 257 -26.64 -3.34 9.82
CA ASN A 257 -26.86 -4.48 10.71
C ASN A 257 -27.50 -4.11 12.06
N ILE A 258 -27.25 -2.90 12.57
CA ILE A 258 -27.91 -2.39 13.79
C ILE A 258 -29.21 -1.61 13.52
N GLY A 259 -29.62 -1.53 12.24
CA GLY A 259 -30.85 -0.81 11.85
C GLY A 259 -30.78 0.71 12.01
N ALA A 260 -29.59 1.28 12.08
CA ALA A 260 -29.42 2.72 12.25
C ALA A 260 -29.57 3.51 10.95
N VAL A 261 -29.42 2.85 9.81
CA VAL A 261 -29.56 3.43 8.45
C VAL A 261 -30.30 2.38 7.60
N ASP A 262 -31.35 2.79 6.94
CA ASP A 262 -31.97 2.02 5.87
C ASP A 262 -31.23 2.37 4.56
N ILE A 263 -30.41 1.45 4.10
CA ILE A 263 -29.65 1.61 2.87
C ILE A 263 -30.24 0.62 1.87
N ASP A 264 -30.77 1.12 0.76
CA ASP A 264 -31.15 0.31 -0.39
C ASP A 264 -29.88 -0.37 -0.94
N GLY A 265 -29.73 -1.64 -0.58
CA GLY A 265 -28.51 -2.39 -0.83
C GLY A 265 -27.48 -2.33 0.32
N THR A 266 -26.80 -3.43 0.55
CA THR A 266 -25.76 -3.53 1.57
C THR A 266 -24.39 -3.63 0.93
N LEU A 267 -23.47 -2.77 1.35
CA LEU A 267 -22.05 -2.83 1.02
C LEU A 267 -21.28 -3.22 2.28
N ASP A 268 -21.10 -4.52 2.47
CA ASP A 268 -20.32 -5.06 3.57
C ASP A 268 -18.93 -5.43 3.10
N TYR A 269 -17.89 -4.94 3.77
CA TYR A 269 -16.55 -5.35 3.49
C TYR A 269 -15.68 -5.43 4.74
N GLN A 270 -14.65 -6.23 4.67
CA GLN A 270 -13.61 -6.33 5.66
C GLN A 270 -12.28 -6.69 5.01
N ASP A 271 -11.20 -6.18 5.54
CA ASP A 271 -9.86 -6.51 5.11
C ASP A 271 -8.88 -6.65 6.28
N LEU A 272 -7.85 -7.43 6.02
CA LEU A 272 -6.78 -7.74 6.94
C LEU A 272 -5.45 -7.62 6.22
N ASN A 273 -4.52 -6.90 6.81
CA ASN A 273 -3.15 -6.77 6.32
C ASN A 273 -2.16 -6.98 7.46
N PHE A 274 -1.08 -7.71 7.22
CA PHE A 274 -0.05 -7.86 8.23
C PHE A 274 1.33 -8.10 7.63
N LYS A 275 2.37 -7.75 8.39
CA LYS A 275 3.75 -8.11 8.09
C LYS A 275 4.55 -8.32 9.36
N LEU A 276 5.31 -9.40 9.38
CA LEU A 276 6.33 -9.69 10.39
C LEU A 276 7.70 -9.49 9.76
N ASN A 277 8.55 -8.70 10.38
CA ASN A 277 9.93 -8.48 9.96
C ASN A 277 10.88 -9.11 10.98
N LEU A 278 11.66 -10.08 10.55
CA LEU A 278 12.46 -10.94 11.41
C LEU A 278 13.94 -10.92 10.96
N PRO A 279 14.67 -9.82 11.23
CA PRO A 279 16.10 -9.76 10.95
C PRO A 279 16.86 -10.71 11.88
N THR A 280 17.81 -11.43 11.31
CA THR A 280 18.70 -12.34 12.03
C THR A 280 20.15 -11.86 11.94
N ARG A 281 21.00 -12.31 12.86
CA ARG A 281 22.40 -11.89 12.87
C ARG A 281 23.25 -12.46 11.73
N LYS A 282 22.96 -13.68 11.26
CA LYS A 282 23.80 -14.38 10.27
C LYS A 282 23.02 -14.92 9.07
N ALA A 283 21.73 -15.18 9.24
CA ALA A 283 20.91 -15.80 8.21
C ALA A 283 20.12 -14.78 7.36
N GLY A 284 20.44 -13.50 7.44
CA GLY A 284 19.73 -12.47 6.69
C GLY A 284 18.39 -12.07 7.34
N VAL A 285 17.46 -11.61 6.53
CA VAL A 285 16.16 -11.08 6.97
C VAL A 285 15.03 -11.95 6.45
N PHE A 286 14.22 -12.48 7.35
CA PHE A 286 12.96 -13.15 7.02
C PHE A 286 11.81 -12.16 7.14
N SER A 287 10.82 -12.32 6.28
CA SER A 287 9.59 -11.53 6.29
C SER A 287 8.41 -12.46 6.04
N ILE A 288 7.37 -12.36 6.86
CA ILE A 288 6.10 -13.06 6.65
C ILE A 288 5.05 -11.99 6.47
N TRP A 289 4.26 -12.08 5.42
CA TRP A 289 3.27 -11.06 5.09
C TRP A 289 1.99 -11.68 4.56
N GLY A 290 0.91 -10.95 4.66
CA GLY A 290 -0.36 -11.35 4.08
C GLY A 290 -1.35 -10.21 4.00
N THR A 291 -2.25 -10.35 3.04
CA THR A 291 -3.44 -9.53 2.83
C THR A 291 -4.62 -10.43 2.53
N ALA A 292 -5.78 -10.06 3.03
CA ALA A 292 -7.03 -10.72 2.71
C ALA A 292 -8.15 -9.69 2.70
N LEU A 293 -9.10 -9.86 1.80
CA LEU A 293 -10.34 -9.09 1.79
C LEU A 293 -11.55 -9.98 1.50
N ILE A 294 -12.65 -9.59 2.07
CA ILE A 294 -13.96 -10.18 1.83
C ILE A 294 -14.92 -9.05 1.67
N ASP A 295 -15.72 -9.08 0.62
CA ASP A 295 -16.82 -8.15 0.47
C ASP A 295 -18.11 -8.84 0.00
N LYS A 296 -19.21 -8.19 0.28
CA LYS A 296 -20.56 -8.61 -0.10
C LYS A 296 -21.33 -7.38 -0.53
N SER A 297 -21.97 -7.48 -1.66
CA SER A 297 -22.90 -6.47 -2.16
C SER A 297 -24.22 -7.09 -2.46
N LYS A 298 -25.28 -6.39 -2.09
CA LYS A 298 -26.65 -6.73 -2.49
C LYS A 298 -27.30 -5.47 -3.03
N GLY A 299 -27.95 -5.58 -4.16
CA GLY A 299 -28.81 -4.57 -4.75
C GLY A 299 -30.16 -5.20 -5.01
N ASP A 300 -31.22 -4.56 -4.60
CA ASP A 300 -32.57 -4.93 -4.97
C ASP A 300 -33.05 -4.07 -6.16
N PHE A 301 -33.97 -4.58 -6.95
CA PHE A 301 -34.59 -3.84 -8.03
C PHE A 301 -35.68 -2.91 -7.48
N GLU A 302 -35.97 -1.81 -8.13
CA GLU A 302 -37.07 -0.91 -7.78
C GLU A 302 -38.38 -1.51 -8.27
N GLU A 303 -39.27 -1.82 -7.35
CA GLU A 303 -40.59 -2.44 -7.66
C GLU A 303 -41.54 -1.52 -8.44
N ASN A 304 -41.38 -0.21 -8.29
CA ASN A 304 -42.18 0.76 -9.01
C ASN A 304 -41.52 1.11 -10.35
N THR A 305 -42.02 0.51 -11.42
CA THR A 305 -41.46 0.71 -12.79
C THR A 305 -41.50 2.16 -13.27
N ASP A 306 -42.40 3.00 -12.72
CA ASP A 306 -42.44 4.43 -13.06
C ASP A 306 -41.22 5.22 -12.52
N LYS A 307 -40.49 4.64 -11.59
CA LYS A 307 -39.30 5.24 -11.00
C LYS A 307 -37.98 4.73 -11.64
N TRP A 308 -38.06 3.85 -12.62
CA TRP A 308 -36.90 3.33 -13.27
C TRP A 308 -36.18 4.41 -14.09
N GLU A 309 -35.03 4.82 -13.64
CA GLU A 309 -34.16 5.82 -14.28
C GLU A 309 -32.92 5.18 -14.91
N SER A 310 -32.54 3.99 -14.46
CA SER A 310 -31.31 3.30 -14.88
C SER A 310 -31.55 1.80 -15.06
N ILE A 311 -30.60 1.14 -15.72
CA ILE A 311 -30.57 -0.33 -15.81
C ILE A 311 -30.42 -0.97 -14.42
N GLY A 312 -29.79 -0.27 -13.48
CA GLY A 312 -29.63 -0.73 -12.10
C GLY A 312 -30.95 -0.95 -11.40
N ASP A 313 -31.97 -0.12 -11.67
CA ASP A 313 -33.29 -0.20 -11.08
C ASP A 313 -34.05 -1.46 -11.50
N MET A 314 -33.66 -2.04 -12.64
CA MET A 314 -34.21 -3.27 -13.21
C MET A 314 -33.49 -4.54 -12.74
N MET A 315 -32.46 -4.41 -11.87
CA MET A 315 -31.59 -5.53 -11.55
C MET A 315 -31.56 -5.81 -10.05
N LYS A 316 -31.75 -7.09 -9.72
CA LYS A 316 -31.45 -7.63 -8.40
C LYS A 316 -30.10 -8.33 -8.45
N SER A 317 -29.18 -7.94 -7.58
CA SER A 317 -27.86 -8.51 -7.54
C SER A 317 -27.46 -8.96 -6.14
N SER A 318 -26.68 -10.02 -6.08
CA SER A 318 -26.01 -10.46 -4.85
C SER A 318 -24.64 -10.99 -5.21
N THR A 319 -23.62 -10.32 -4.74
CA THR A 319 -22.22 -10.68 -5.04
C THR A 319 -21.40 -10.86 -3.76
N LYS A 320 -20.41 -11.74 -3.83
CA LYS A 320 -19.41 -11.95 -2.79
C LYS A 320 -18.06 -12.12 -3.43
N GLN A 321 -17.07 -11.43 -2.91
CA GLN A 321 -15.69 -11.55 -3.34
C GLN A 321 -14.81 -11.97 -2.17
N TYR A 322 -13.88 -12.86 -2.45
CA TYR A 322 -12.84 -13.31 -1.54
C TYR A 322 -11.50 -13.16 -2.24
N MET A 323 -10.59 -12.42 -1.67
CA MET A 323 -9.22 -12.35 -2.14
C MET A 323 -8.27 -12.56 -0.98
N GLY A 324 -7.22 -13.29 -1.22
CA GLY A 324 -6.14 -13.46 -0.26
C GLY A 324 -4.80 -13.62 -0.98
N ALA A 325 -3.77 -13.07 -0.38
CA ALA A 325 -2.39 -13.29 -0.79
C ALA A 325 -1.49 -13.30 0.44
N GLY A 326 -0.51 -14.16 0.44
CA GLY A 326 0.45 -14.19 1.54
C GLY A 326 1.70 -14.93 1.16
N GLY A 327 2.78 -14.63 1.88
CA GLY A 327 4.07 -15.23 1.57
C GLY A 327 5.10 -15.11 2.68
N ILE A 328 6.16 -15.87 2.47
CA ILE A 328 7.38 -15.84 3.26
C ILE A 328 8.51 -15.43 2.33
N SER A 329 9.19 -14.34 2.66
CA SER A 329 10.36 -13.86 1.93
C SER A 329 11.60 -13.99 2.78
N HIS A 330 12.70 -14.42 2.18
CA HIS A 330 14.01 -14.47 2.81
C HIS A 330 14.99 -13.68 1.95
N ARG A 331 15.72 -12.76 2.57
CA ARG A 331 16.78 -11.99 1.93
C ARG A 331 18.10 -12.31 2.61
N TYR A 332 19.00 -12.93 1.86
CA TYR A 332 20.34 -13.28 2.31
C TYR A 332 21.38 -12.41 1.61
N PHE A 333 22.32 -11.87 2.38
CA PHE A 333 23.42 -11.04 1.87
C PHE A 333 24.70 -11.83 1.92
N PHE A 334 25.26 -12.17 0.75
CA PHE A 334 26.57 -12.84 0.64
C PHE A 334 27.70 -11.85 0.92
N ASN A 335 27.55 -10.64 0.40
CA ASN A 335 28.46 -9.50 0.59
C ASN A 335 27.69 -8.20 0.33
N ASN A 336 28.38 -7.06 0.26
CA ASN A 336 27.76 -5.75 0.09
C ASN A 336 27.15 -5.54 -1.31
N GLU A 337 27.59 -6.31 -2.30
CA GLU A 337 27.14 -6.19 -3.69
C GLU A 337 26.18 -7.29 -4.11
N THR A 338 26.18 -8.42 -3.40
CA THR A 338 25.45 -9.62 -3.79
C THR A 338 24.45 -10.02 -2.73
N GLN A 339 23.20 -10.08 -3.11
CA GLN A 339 22.11 -10.57 -2.27
C GLN A 339 21.25 -11.59 -3.02
N LEU A 340 20.66 -12.51 -2.27
CA LEU A 340 19.65 -13.43 -2.77
C LEU A 340 18.33 -13.12 -2.05
N LYS A 341 17.28 -12.90 -2.81
CA LYS A 341 15.92 -12.84 -2.30
C LYS A 341 15.14 -14.06 -2.78
N THR A 342 14.55 -14.81 -1.85
CA THR A 342 13.69 -15.96 -2.12
C THR A 342 12.32 -15.68 -1.54
N THR A 343 11.27 -15.82 -2.33
CA THR A 343 9.89 -15.66 -1.87
C THR A 343 9.07 -16.89 -2.23
N LEU A 344 8.35 -17.41 -1.25
CA LEU A 344 7.31 -18.41 -1.44
C LEU A 344 5.98 -17.77 -1.08
N ALA A 345 5.04 -17.75 -2.01
CA ALA A 345 3.76 -17.11 -1.83
C ALA A 345 2.60 -17.94 -2.38
N VAL A 346 1.41 -17.64 -1.88
CA VAL A 346 0.15 -18.19 -2.37
C VAL A 346 -0.83 -17.04 -2.55
N THR A 347 -1.60 -17.10 -3.63
CA THR A 347 -2.69 -16.19 -3.91
C THR A 347 -3.99 -16.96 -4.11
N TYR A 348 -5.09 -16.33 -3.73
CA TYR A 348 -6.42 -16.89 -3.85
C TYR A 348 -7.40 -15.80 -4.27
N PHE A 349 -8.27 -16.10 -5.21
CA PHE A 349 -9.36 -15.23 -5.61
C PHE A 349 -10.61 -16.07 -5.87
N LYS A 350 -11.74 -15.63 -5.36
CA LYS A 350 -13.03 -16.22 -5.65
C LYS A 350 -14.08 -15.12 -5.73
N HIS A 351 -14.87 -15.14 -6.77
CA HIS A 351 -16.03 -14.29 -6.93
C HIS A 351 -17.26 -15.19 -7.11
N GLU A 352 -18.28 -14.94 -6.34
CA GLU A 352 -19.59 -15.60 -6.42
C GLU A 352 -20.65 -14.55 -6.61
N GLY A 353 -21.63 -14.80 -7.46
CA GLY A 353 -22.69 -13.83 -7.60
C GLY A 353 -23.83 -14.26 -8.49
N THR A 354 -24.98 -13.72 -8.21
CA THR A 354 -26.17 -13.87 -9.04
C THR A 354 -26.70 -12.50 -9.41
N MET A 355 -27.12 -12.36 -10.66
CA MET A 355 -27.77 -11.15 -11.15
C MET A 355 -29.02 -11.53 -11.93
N THR A 356 -30.14 -10.95 -11.54
CA THR A 356 -31.43 -11.20 -12.13
C THR A 356 -31.98 -9.88 -12.67
N SER A 357 -32.36 -9.86 -13.95
CA SER A 357 -33.01 -8.71 -14.56
C SER A 357 -34.54 -8.85 -14.53
N TYR A 358 -35.23 -7.73 -14.45
CA TYR A 358 -36.67 -7.64 -14.49
C TYR A 358 -37.09 -6.80 -15.70
N ASP A 359 -38.21 -7.20 -16.34
CA ASP A 359 -38.86 -6.41 -17.38
C ASP A 359 -39.92 -5.46 -16.81
N TRP A 360 -40.53 -4.62 -17.65
CA TRP A 360 -41.56 -3.67 -17.28
C TRP A 360 -42.85 -4.33 -16.69
N ASN A 361 -43.00 -5.62 -16.86
CA ASN A 361 -44.08 -6.42 -16.28
C ASN A 361 -43.66 -7.18 -15.03
N LEU A 362 -42.48 -6.87 -14.49
CA LEU A 362 -41.80 -7.53 -13.36
C LEU A 362 -41.55 -9.03 -13.58
N ASN A 363 -41.46 -9.47 -14.83
CA ASN A 363 -41.00 -10.83 -15.10
C ASN A 363 -39.47 -10.87 -14.93
N SER A 364 -38.99 -11.86 -14.19
CA SER A 364 -37.56 -12.03 -13.94
C SER A 364 -36.92 -12.98 -14.92
N ALA A 365 -35.69 -12.66 -15.30
CA ALA A 365 -34.81 -13.57 -16.07
C ALA A 365 -33.39 -13.55 -15.45
N PRO A 366 -32.74 -14.70 -15.34
CA PRO A 366 -31.34 -14.73 -14.90
C PRO A 366 -30.47 -14.01 -15.92
N PHE A 367 -29.65 -13.06 -15.44
CA PHE A 367 -28.74 -12.30 -16.28
C PHE A 367 -27.30 -12.84 -16.16
N LEU A 368 -26.90 -13.21 -14.95
CA LEU A 368 -25.58 -13.77 -14.66
C LEU A 368 -25.66 -14.70 -13.44
N ASP A 369 -24.97 -15.84 -13.52
CA ASP A 369 -24.76 -16.75 -12.40
C ASP A 369 -23.28 -17.16 -12.38
N LEU A 370 -22.60 -16.83 -11.29
CA LEU A 370 -21.18 -17.06 -11.05
C LEU A 370 -20.99 -17.99 -9.83
N ASN A 371 -21.73 -19.06 -9.71
CA ASN A 371 -21.59 -20.04 -8.62
C ASN A 371 -20.59 -21.14 -8.91
#